data_77ceda770ff98cb603d17a03b6051c3c
#
_entry.id   77ceda770ff98cb603d17a03b6051c3c
#
_cell.length_a   1.000
_cell.length_b   1.000
_cell.length_c   1.000
_cell.angle_alpha   90.00
_cell.angle_beta   90.00
_cell.angle_gamma   90.00
#
_symmetry.space_group_name_H-M   'P 1'
#
loop_
_entity.id
_entity.type
_entity.pdbx_description
1 polymer ?
#
loop_
_entity_poly.entity_id
_entity_poly.type
_entity_poly.pdbx_seq_one_letter_code
_entity_poly.pdbx_strand_id
1 'polypeptide(L)'
;MFFKGIMYIIYMLAVRIKGIKYSYLKKYKGNEAADKFVEEIAMKWSTYTIKTIGIEIEVEGKENIPTEPCVFISNHTSILDIPILFKTISKPIGFIAKKEMLKVPVLGYWLEKAHCVPLDRSNAREAVKSISEGVKNIKEGFSMVIFPEGTRGKRGRVGEFKKGSLKLATRAKALKVPVTIEGANKGFEDERRFKPCKVRVVFGKPINPSELSKEELVELATSIREEIVMNIKENGLNWCDNSI
;
A
#
# COMPACT_ATOMS: atom_id res chain seq x y z
N MET A 1 14.59 -22.83 4.20
CA MET A 1 14.40 -21.39 4.51
C MET A 1 15.66 -20.56 4.34
N PHE A 2 16.78 -20.94 4.93
CA PHE A 2 18.05 -20.21 4.87
C PHE A 2 18.50 -19.86 3.43
N PHE A 3 18.50 -20.82 2.52
CA PHE A 3 18.89 -20.61 1.11
C PHE A 3 17.97 -19.58 0.39
N LYS A 4 16.66 -19.64 0.62
CA LYS A 4 15.73 -18.64 0.07
C LYS A 4 16.02 -17.24 0.57
N GLY A 5 16.42 -17.08 1.84
CA GLY A 5 16.81 -15.81 2.43
C GLY A 5 18.05 -15.21 1.75
N ILE A 6 19.09 -16.02 1.52
CA ILE A 6 20.31 -15.59 0.82
C ILE A 6 19.97 -15.16 -0.61
N MET A 7 19.20 -15.96 -1.34
CA MET A 7 18.76 -15.60 -2.69
C MET A 7 17.96 -14.31 -2.73
N TYR A 8 17.12 -14.07 -1.72
CA TYR A 8 16.37 -12.82 -1.61
C TYR A 8 17.29 -11.61 -1.39
N ILE A 9 18.32 -11.75 -0.54
CA ILE A 9 19.32 -10.70 -0.32
C ILE A 9 20.07 -10.39 -1.62
N ILE A 10 20.54 -11.42 -2.34
CA ILE A 10 21.23 -11.25 -3.63
C ILE A 10 20.30 -10.53 -4.62
N TYR A 11 19.03 -10.95 -4.70
CA TYR A 11 18.04 -10.30 -5.53
C TYR A 11 17.88 -8.81 -5.16
N MET A 12 17.77 -8.47 -3.88
CA MET A 12 17.64 -7.09 -3.43
C MET A 12 18.88 -6.24 -3.79
N LEU A 13 20.08 -6.81 -3.69
CA LEU A 13 21.31 -6.13 -4.13
C LEU A 13 21.29 -5.88 -5.65
N ALA A 14 20.87 -6.86 -6.44
CA ALA A 14 20.70 -6.70 -7.88
C ALA A 14 19.65 -5.61 -8.22
N VAL A 15 18.55 -5.57 -7.46
CA VAL A 15 17.55 -4.48 -7.59
C VAL A 15 18.17 -3.12 -7.24
N ARG A 16 19.05 -3.04 -6.24
CA ARG A 16 19.74 -1.78 -5.89
C ARG A 16 20.63 -1.27 -7.02
N ILE A 17 21.35 -2.17 -7.70
CA ILE A 17 22.22 -1.82 -8.85
C ILE A 17 21.40 -1.20 -10.00
N LYS A 18 20.14 -1.61 -10.18
CA LYS A 18 19.24 -1.00 -11.19
C LYS A 18 19.00 0.49 -10.96
N GLY A 19 19.32 1.03 -9.80
CA GLY A 19 19.35 2.47 -9.52
C GLY A 19 20.28 3.26 -10.46
N ILE A 20 21.31 2.63 -11.01
CA ILE A 20 22.18 3.24 -12.04
C ILE A 20 21.35 3.52 -13.30
N LYS A 21 20.58 2.54 -13.78
CA LYS A 21 19.68 2.70 -14.92
C LYS A 21 18.62 3.77 -14.67
N TYR A 22 18.03 3.79 -13.46
CA TYR A 22 17.09 4.85 -13.07
C TYR A 22 17.72 6.24 -13.22
N SER A 23 18.93 6.44 -12.68
CA SER A 23 19.64 7.73 -12.76
C SER A 23 19.93 8.14 -14.22
N TYR A 24 20.30 7.18 -15.06
CA TYR A 24 20.49 7.41 -16.49
C TYR A 24 19.17 7.82 -17.17
N LEU A 25 18.09 7.06 -16.95
CA LEU A 25 16.78 7.37 -17.54
C LEU A 25 16.30 8.76 -17.11
N LYS A 26 16.38 9.06 -15.81
CA LYS A 26 15.96 10.36 -15.27
C LYS A 26 16.74 11.52 -15.92
N LYS A 27 18.06 11.37 -16.10
CA LYS A 27 18.93 12.41 -16.65
C LYS A 27 18.74 12.61 -18.14
N TYR A 28 18.59 11.54 -18.92
CA TYR A 28 18.65 11.60 -20.38
C TYR A 28 17.33 11.34 -21.11
N LYS A 29 16.33 10.76 -20.41
CA LYS A 29 15.02 10.41 -20.97
C LYS A 29 13.83 11.09 -20.25
N GLY A 30 14.12 11.81 -19.16
CA GLY A 30 13.12 12.55 -18.39
C GLY A 30 12.43 11.74 -17.30
N ASN A 31 11.54 12.42 -16.56
CA ASN A 31 10.87 11.84 -15.40
C ASN A 31 9.94 10.69 -15.80
N GLU A 32 9.14 10.84 -16.85
CA GLU A 32 8.19 9.81 -17.29
C GLU A 32 8.86 8.45 -17.53
N ALA A 33 9.99 8.43 -18.24
CA ALA A 33 10.75 7.20 -18.48
C ALA A 33 11.34 6.61 -17.18
N ALA A 34 11.74 7.47 -16.24
CA ALA A 34 12.25 7.06 -14.94
C ALA A 34 11.13 6.47 -14.07
N ASP A 35 9.95 7.11 -14.01
CA ASP A 35 8.80 6.68 -13.23
C ASP A 35 8.25 5.34 -13.75
N LYS A 36 8.10 5.18 -15.06
CA LYS A 36 7.74 3.90 -15.67
C LYS A 36 8.72 2.77 -15.30
N PHE A 37 10.01 3.08 -15.24
CA PHE A 37 11.02 2.11 -14.82
C PHE A 37 10.87 1.75 -13.33
N VAL A 38 10.52 2.72 -12.46
CA VAL A 38 10.25 2.46 -11.03
C VAL A 38 9.04 1.54 -10.87
N GLU A 39 7.96 1.76 -11.61
CA GLU A 39 6.78 0.89 -11.63
C GLU A 39 7.14 -0.56 -12.02
N GLU A 40 7.95 -0.72 -13.07
CA GLU A 40 8.44 -2.05 -13.47
C GLU A 40 9.25 -2.72 -12.34
N ILE A 41 10.10 -1.97 -11.65
CA ILE A 41 10.88 -2.48 -10.52
C ILE A 41 9.97 -2.88 -9.36
N ALA A 42 9.01 -2.03 -9.00
CA ALA A 42 8.04 -2.30 -7.93
C ALA A 42 7.22 -3.57 -8.23
N MET A 43 6.72 -3.70 -9.45
CA MET A 43 5.96 -4.87 -9.90
C MET A 43 6.80 -6.17 -9.88
N LYS A 44 8.04 -6.11 -10.39
CA LYS A 44 8.96 -7.25 -10.39
C LYS A 44 9.35 -7.66 -8.96
N TRP A 45 9.64 -6.68 -8.10
CA TRP A 45 9.95 -6.91 -6.70
C TRP A 45 8.76 -7.54 -5.95
N SER A 46 7.57 -6.99 -6.15
CA SER A 46 6.34 -7.53 -5.52
C SER A 46 6.07 -8.95 -5.95
N THR A 47 6.13 -9.22 -7.26
CA THR A 47 5.93 -10.56 -7.81
C THR A 47 6.96 -11.56 -7.26
N TYR A 48 8.24 -11.17 -7.20
CA TYR A 48 9.30 -12.01 -6.65
C TYR A 48 9.12 -12.29 -5.15
N THR A 49 8.75 -11.26 -4.38
CA THR A 49 8.50 -11.38 -2.93
C THR A 49 7.34 -12.33 -2.66
N ILE A 50 6.20 -12.12 -3.32
CA ILE A 50 5.00 -12.95 -3.20
C ILE A 50 5.31 -14.40 -3.53
N LYS A 51 5.98 -14.66 -4.67
CA LYS A 51 6.36 -16.01 -5.10
C LYS A 51 7.36 -16.67 -4.13
N THR A 52 8.36 -15.94 -3.64
CA THR A 52 9.40 -16.47 -2.74
C THR A 52 8.83 -16.91 -1.40
N ILE A 53 7.88 -16.14 -0.86
CA ILE A 53 7.20 -16.48 0.39
C ILE A 53 6.16 -17.58 0.17
N GLY A 54 5.52 -17.63 -1.00
CA GLY A 54 4.42 -18.55 -1.31
C GLY A 54 3.07 -17.96 -0.93
N ILE A 55 2.86 -16.67 -1.24
CA ILE A 55 1.57 -16.00 -0.99
C ILE A 55 0.66 -16.26 -2.18
N GLU A 56 -0.52 -16.78 -1.91
CA GLU A 56 -1.62 -16.89 -2.86
C GLU A 56 -2.56 -15.69 -2.66
N ILE A 57 -2.84 -14.94 -3.73
CA ILE A 57 -3.68 -13.74 -3.64
C ILE A 57 -4.96 -13.96 -4.42
N GLU A 58 -6.07 -13.75 -3.74
CA GLU A 58 -7.41 -13.64 -4.31
C GLU A 58 -7.82 -12.18 -4.35
N VAL A 59 -8.36 -11.71 -5.47
CA VAL A 59 -8.71 -10.31 -5.67
C VAL A 59 -10.15 -10.19 -6.10
N GLU A 60 -10.92 -9.37 -5.38
CA GLU A 60 -12.31 -9.04 -5.67
C GLU A 60 -12.46 -7.54 -5.92
N GLY A 61 -13.45 -7.15 -6.72
CA GLY A 61 -13.75 -5.75 -7.01
C GLY A 61 -12.65 -5.02 -7.80
N LYS A 62 -11.84 -5.73 -8.58
CA LYS A 62 -10.75 -5.11 -9.36
C LYS A 62 -11.27 -4.09 -10.37
N GLU A 63 -12.48 -4.25 -10.85
CA GLU A 63 -13.22 -3.32 -11.72
C GLU A 63 -13.51 -1.98 -11.03
N ASN A 64 -13.47 -1.92 -9.70
CA ASN A 64 -13.67 -0.70 -8.92
C ASN A 64 -12.41 0.18 -8.86
N ILE A 65 -11.29 -0.26 -9.43
CA ILE A 65 -10.07 0.56 -9.46
C ILE A 65 -10.22 1.62 -10.56
N PRO A 66 -10.30 2.93 -10.20
CA PRO A 66 -10.44 3.99 -11.19
C PRO A 66 -9.23 4.06 -12.12
N THR A 67 -9.41 4.51 -13.35
CA THR A 67 -8.31 4.81 -14.27
C THR A 67 -7.53 6.04 -13.84
N GLU A 68 -8.24 7.08 -13.38
CA GLU A 68 -7.66 8.30 -12.85
C GLU A 68 -6.95 8.10 -11.50
N PRO A 69 -6.05 9.02 -11.12
CA PRO A 69 -5.40 9.00 -9.81
C PRO A 69 -6.40 9.09 -8.66
N CYS A 70 -6.25 8.20 -7.69
CA CYS A 70 -7.17 8.09 -6.57
C CYS A 70 -6.42 7.82 -5.25
N VAL A 71 -7.14 7.80 -4.14
CA VAL A 71 -6.61 7.43 -2.82
C VAL A 71 -7.18 6.09 -2.40
N PHE A 72 -6.34 5.08 -2.30
CA PHE A 72 -6.68 3.80 -1.71
C PHE A 72 -6.58 3.90 -0.19
N ILE A 73 -7.64 3.52 0.50
CA ILE A 73 -7.74 3.57 1.97
C ILE A 73 -7.84 2.14 2.46
N SER A 74 -6.76 1.62 3.05
CA SER A 74 -6.65 0.20 3.40
C SER A 74 -6.42 0.00 4.89
N ASN A 75 -6.92 -1.12 5.45
CA ASN A 75 -6.41 -1.64 6.71
C ASN A 75 -4.94 -2.08 6.57
N HIS A 76 -4.22 -2.14 7.68
CA HIS A 76 -2.80 -2.49 7.71
C HIS A 76 -2.55 -3.66 8.64
N THR A 77 -2.19 -4.81 8.10
CA THR A 77 -2.03 -6.05 8.86
C THR A 77 -0.61 -6.59 8.85
N SER A 78 0.17 -6.28 7.79
CA SER A 78 1.47 -6.87 7.55
C SER A 78 2.43 -5.93 6.80
N ILE A 79 3.74 -6.17 6.96
CA ILE A 79 4.73 -5.58 6.03
C ILE A 79 4.51 -6.07 4.59
N LEU A 80 3.80 -7.18 4.43
CA LEU A 80 3.47 -7.78 3.13
C LEU A 80 2.35 -7.04 2.40
N ASP A 81 1.61 -6.17 3.08
CA ASP A 81 0.56 -5.35 2.44
C ASP A 81 1.14 -4.50 1.29
N ILE A 82 2.38 -4.01 1.43
CA ILE A 82 3.05 -3.19 0.42
C ILE A 82 3.25 -3.93 -0.91
N PRO A 83 3.95 -5.09 -0.95
CA PRO A 83 4.10 -5.84 -2.20
C PRO A 83 2.76 -6.39 -2.71
N ILE A 84 1.81 -6.71 -1.83
CA ILE A 84 0.47 -7.17 -2.23
C ILE A 84 -0.25 -6.05 -2.99
N LEU A 85 -0.27 -4.83 -2.46
CA LEU A 85 -0.93 -3.69 -3.10
C LEU A 85 -0.25 -3.26 -4.40
N PHE A 86 1.10 -3.23 -4.48
CA PHE A 86 1.79 -2.99 -5.75
C PHE A 86 1.37 -4.02 -6.81
N LYS A 87 1.21 -5.29 -6.42
CA LYS A 87 0.84 -6.38 -7.33
C LYS A 87 -0.61 -6.31 -7.78
N THR A 88 -1.54 -5.96 -6.89
CA THR A 88 -2.98 -6.05 -7.15
C THR A 88 -3.55 -4.78 -7.79
N ILE A 89 -3.06 -3.61 -7.42
CA ILE A 89 -3.51 -2.33 -7.98
C ILE A 89 -3.04 -2.16 -9.43
N SER A 90 -1.83 -2.60 -9.76
CA SER A 90 -1.28 -2.63 -11.14
C SER A 90 -1.33 -1.28 -11.88
N LYS A 91 -1.15 -0.17 -11.15
CA LYS A 91 -1.01 1.19 -11.67
C LYS A 91 -0.01 1.98 -10.79
N PRO A 92 0.44 3.19 -11.22
CA PRO A 92 1.36 4.00 -10.42
C PRO A 92 0.79 4.34 -9.07
N ILE A 93 1.44 3.89 -8.00
CA ILE A 93 1.05 4.17 -6.62
C ILE A 93 2.23 4.57 -5.76
N GLY A 94 2.00 5.55 -4.88
CA GLY A 94 2.86 5.87 -3.74
C GLY A 94 2.16 5.54 -2.41
N PHE A 95 2.92 5.53 -1.33
CA PHE A 95 2.41 5.25 0.01
C PHE A 95 2.70 6.41 0.96
N ILE A 96 1.78 6.69 1.87
CA ILE A 96 2.12 7.46 3.06
C ILE A 96 2.81 6.49 4.03
N ALA A 97 4.13 6.57 4.12
CA ALA A 97 4.96 5.63 4.84
C ALA A 97 5.56 6.24 6.10
N LYS A 98 5.87 5.42 7.11
CA LYS A 98 6.62 5.86 8.27
C LYS A 98 8.02 6.32 7.85
N LYS A 99 8.49 7.48 8.33
CA LYS A 99 9.78 8.10 7.98
C LYS A 99 10.96 7.14 8.09
N GLU A 100 10.94 6.26 9.08
CA GLU A 100 12.01 5.28 9.31
C GLU A 100 12.12 4.22 8.20
N MET A 101 11.06 4.02 7.42
CA MET A 101 11.08 3.08 6.28
C MET A 101 12.04 3.52 5.18
N LEU A 102 12.27 4.82 5.04
CA LEU A 102 13.25 5.35 4.08
C LEU A 102 14.70 5.01 4.45
N LYS A 103 14.96 4.65 5.73
CA LYS A 103 16.28 4.24 6.20
C LYS A 103 16.58 2.75 5.95
N VAL A 104 15.57 1.97 5.54
CA VAL A 104 15.78 0.54 5.25
C VAL A 104 16.60 0.42 3.96
N PRO A 105 17.77 -0.26 4.01
CA PRO A 105 18.62 -0.42 2.84
C PRO A 105 17.85 -0.99 1.64
N VAL A 106 18.16 -0.53 0.45
CA VAL A 106 17.52 -0.88 -0.83
C VAL A 106 16.05 -0.47 -0.91
N LEU A 107 15.21 -0.90 0.05
CA LEU A 107 13.79 -0.59 0.07
C LEU A 107 13.54 0.92 0.15
N GLY A 108 14.19 1.61 1.10
CA GLY A 108 14.04 3.06 1.29
C GLY A 108 14.41 3.84 0.02
N TYR A 109 15.48 3.41 -0.66
CA TYR A 109 15.88 4.01 -1.94
C TYR A 109 14.76 3.94 -2.99
N TRP A 110 14.10 2.79 -3.13
CA TRP A 110 13.05 2.62 -4.13
C TRP A 110 11.71 3.21 -3.68
N LEU A 111 11.39 3.20 -2.39
CA LEU A 111 10.20 3.87 -1.86
C LEU A 111 10.23 5.38 -2.16
N GLU A 112 11.38 6.02 -1.99
CA GLU A 112 11.55 7.43 -2.34
C GLU A 112 11.30 7.70 -3.84
N LYS A 113 11.74 6.79 -4.73
CA LYS A 113 11.53 6.90 -6.18
C LYS A 113 10.10 6.52 -6.59
N ALA A 114 9.42 5.69 -5.81
CA ALA A 114 8.04 5.29 -6.04
C ALA A 114 7.02 6.28 -5.42
N HIS A 115 7.36 7.56 -5.31
CA HIS A 115 6.49 8.63 -4.82
C HIS A 115 5.91 8.36 -3.41
N CYS A 116 6.61 7.54 -2.60
CA CYS A 116 6.23 7.34 -1.20
C CYS A 116 6.57 8.58 -0.38
N VAL A 117 5.59 9.07 0.35
CA VAL A 117 5.71 10.28 1.16
C VAL A 117 6.00 9.90 2.61
N PRO A 118 7.15 10.34 3.18
CA PRO A 118 7.45 10.08 4.57
C PRO A 118 6.53 10.87 5.49
N LEU A 119 5.96 10.21 6.49
CA LEU A 119 5.14 10.83 7.52
C LEU A 119 5.86 10.77 8.88
N ASP A 120 6.21 11.94 9.39
CA ASP A 120 6.62 12.10 10.79
C ASP A 120 5.38 12.41 11.64
N ARG A 121 4.97 11.47 12.47
CA ARG A 121 3.76 11.60 13.29
C ARG A 121 3.99 12.35 14.58
N SER A 122 5.23 12.54 14.97
CA SER A 122 5.61 13.30 16.17
C SER A 122 5.60 14.82 15.91
N ASN A 123 5.61 15.24 14.64
CA ASN A 123 5.66 16.64 14.23
C ASN A 123 4.47 17.01 13.34
N ALA A 124 3.52 17.77 13.91
CA ALA A 124 2.31 18.21 13.20
C ALA A 124 2.61 19.05 11.95
N ARG A 125 3.67 19.88 11.97
CA ARG A 125 4.08 20.72 10.84
C ARG A 125 4.60 19.85 9.69
N GLU A 126 5.43 18.85 9.97
CA GLU A 126 5.93 17.90 8.98
C GLU A 126 4.80 17.03 8.43
N ALA A 127 3.84 16.63 9.26
CA ALA A 127 2.65 15.91 8.80
C ALA A 127 1.83 16.71 7.77
N VAL A 128 1.70 18.03 7.94
CA VAL A 128 1.02 18.91 6.96
C VAL A 128 1.79 18.96 5.63
N LYS A 129 3.13 19.02 5.66
CA LYS A 129 3.96 18.98 4.45
C LYS A 129 3.80 17.64 3.71
N SER A 130 3.84 16.53 4.45
CA SER A 130 3.62 15.19 3.87
C SER A 130 2.26 15.09 3.17
N ILE A 131 1.20 15.62 3.78
CA ILE A 131 -0.12 15.67 3.14
C ILE A 131 -0.07 16.49 1.84
N SER A 132 0.58 17.65 1.85
CA SER A 132 0.69 18.51 0.66
C SER A 132 1.47 17.84 -0.47
N GLU A 133 2.53 17.10 -0.13
CA GLU A 133 3.32 16.31 -1.08
C GLU A 133 2.48 15.16 -1.68
N GLY A 134 1.71 14.45 -0.88
CA GLY A 134 0.80 13.42 -1.38
C GLY A 134 -0.29 13.99 -2.31
N VAL A 135 -0.83 15.18 -2.01
CA VAL A 135 -1.75 15.89 -2.90
C VAL A 135 -1.08 16.25 -4.22
N LYS A 136 0.18 16.69 -4.18
CA LYS A 136 0.97 16.97 -5.38
C LYS A 136 1.14 15.71 -6.24
N ASN A 137 1.52 14.58 -5.63
CA ASN A 137 1.65 13.31 -6.35
C ASN A 137 0.37 12.91 -7.07
N ILE A 138 -0.81 13.08 -6.43
CA ILE A 138 -2.11 12.78 -7.06
C ILE A 138 -2.32 13.67 -8.29
N LYS A 139 -2.01 14.97 -8.19
CA LYS A 139 -2.12 15.91 -9.32
C LYS A 139 -1.15 15.59 -10.46
N GLU A 140 -0.03 14.96 -10.16
CA GLU A 140 0.99 14.53 -11.12
C GLU A 140 0.69 13.14 -11.74
N GLY A 141 -0.45 12.52 -11.40
CA GLY A 141 -0.88 11.27 -12.02
C GLY A 141 -0.66 10.02 -11.18
N PHE A 142 -0.14 10.13 -9.93
CA PHE A 142 0.13 8.99 -9.06
C PHE A 142 -1.01 8.79 -8.06
N SER A 143 -1.52 7.58 -7.95
CA SER A 143 -2.44 7.25 -6.87
C SER A 143 -1.69 7.09 -5.55
N MET A 144 -2.37 7.33 -4.43
CA MET A 144 -1.77 7.21 -3.11
C MET A 144 -2.48 6.16 -2.27
N VAL A 145 -1.69 5.37 -1.54
CA VAL A 145 -2.21 4.41 -0.56
C VAL A 145 -1.99 4.97 0.84
N ILE A 146 -3.02 4.93 1.65
CA ILE A 146 -2.95 5.30 3.07
C ILE A 146 -3.43 4.15 3.95
N PHE A 147 -2.79 4.01 5.09
CA PHE A 147 -3.20 3.11 6.18
C PHE A 147 -3.65 3.97 7.37
N PRO A 148 -4.96 4.24 7.50
CA PRO A 148 -5.47 5.21 8.48
C PRO A 148 -5.21 4.83 9.93
N GLU A 149 -5.02 3.56 10.22
CA GLU A 149 -4.67 3.06 11.55
C GLU A 149 -3.32 3.62 12.03
N GLY A 150 -2.43 3.86 11.09
CA GLY A 150 -1.11 4.38 11.36
C GLY A 150 -0.16 3.37 11.98
N THR A 151 -0.57 2.16 12.25
CA THR A 151 0.24 1.02 12.71
C THR A 151 -0.41 -0.26 12.22
N ARG A 152 0.33 -1.36 12.22
CA ARG A 152 -0.22 -2.66 11.87
C ARG A 152 -1.14 -3.17 12.98
N GLY A 153 -2.32 -3.63 12.59
CA GLY A 153 -3.27 -4.29 13.47
C GLY A 153 -2.69 -5.62 14.00
N LYS A 154 -3.02 -5.96 15.24
CA LYS A 154 -2.59 -7.23 15.83
C LYS A 154 -3.52 -8.35 15.39
N ARG A 155 -2.96 -9.50 14.98
CA ARG A 155 -3.70 -10.71 14.58
C ARG A 155 -4.77 -10.43 13.52
N GLY A 156 -4.47 -9.60 12.53
CA GLY A 156 -5.39 -9.26 11.45
C GLY A 156 -6.58 -8.36 11.84
N ARG A 157 -6.65 -7.88 13.07
CA ARG A 157 -7.73 -6.98 13.49
C ARG A 157 -7.56 -5.59 12.91
N VAL A 158 -8.65 -5.00 12.44
CA VAL A 158 -8.67 -3.60 11.98
C VAL A 158 -8.72 -2.67 13.18
N GLY A 159 -7.71 -1.82 13.30
CA GLY A 159 -7.63 -0.80 14.33
C GLY A 159 -8.57 0.39 14.09
N GLU A 160 -8.51 1.38 14.96
CA GLU A 160 -9.24 2.62 14.77
C GLU A 160 -8.57 3.51 13.72
N PHE A 161 -9.38 4.13 12.86
CA PHE A 161 -8.91 5.08 11.87
C PHE A 161 -8.72 6.45 12.53
N LYS A 162 -7.49 6.96 12.47
CA LYS A 162 -7.16 8.28 13.06
C LYS A 162 -7.84 9.40 12.29
N LYS A 163 -8.55 10.29 12.97
CA LYS A 163 -9.28 11.43 12.39
C LYS A 163 -8.46 12.27 11.39
N GLY A 164 -7.15 12.38 11.57
CA GLY A 164 -6.26 13.12 10.69
C GLY A 164 -5.76 12.35 9.46
N SER A 165 -5.92 11.04 9.41
CA SER A 165 -5.32 10.19 8.36
C SER A 165 -5.96 10.38 6.99
N LEU A 166 -7.25 10.75 6.93
CA LEU A 166 -7.96 11.03 5.67
C LEU A 166 -7.77 12.45 5.14
N LYS A 167 -7.00 13.31 5.81
CA LYS A 167 -6.76 14.69 5.33
C LYS A 167 -6.16 14.74 3.93
N LEU A 168 -5.29 13.77 3.57
CA LEU A 168 -4.79 13.63 2.22
C LEU A 168 -5.94 13.43 1.23
N ALA A 169 -6.76 12.43 1.49
CA ALA A 169 -7.87 12.06 0.64
C ALA A 169 -8.88 13.20 0.47
N THR A 170 -9.18 13.94 1.55
CA THR A 170 -10.10 15.07 1.51
C THR A 170 -9.51 16.27 0.75
N ARG A 171 -8.23 16.62 1.00
CA ARG A 171 -7.58 17.75 0.33
C ARG A 171 -7.31 17.52 -1.15
N ALA A 172 -7.06 16.28 -1.55
CA ALA A 172 -6.82 15.93 -2.95
C ALA A 172 -8.08 16.03 -3.82
N LYS A 173 -9.28 16.01 -3.23
CA LYS A 173 -10.58 15.92 -3.93
C LYS A 173 -10.66 14.73 -4.91
N ALA A 174 -9.77 13.75 -4.75
CA ALA A 174 -9.70 12.56 -5.58
C ALA A 174 -10.68 11.50 -5.09
N LEU A 175 -11.07 10.56 -5.96
CA LEU A 175 -11.83 9.38 -5.59
C LEU A 175 -11.14 8.60 -4.47
N LYS A 176 -11.92 8.01 -3.59
CA LYS A 176 -11.45 7.19 -2.48
C LYS A 176 -11.92 5.76 -2.70
N VAL A 177 -10.97 4.83 -2.67
CA VAL A 177 -11.26 3.40 -2.85
C VAL A 177 -10.97 2.69 -1.54
N PRO A 178 -11.99 2.18 -0.84
CA PRO A 178 -11.79 1.30 0.30
C PRO A 178 -11.07 0.02 -0.16
N VAL A 179 -10.09 -0.46 0.64
CA VAL A 179 -9.38 -1.70 0.33
C VAL A 179 -9.30 -2.55 1.59
N THR A 180 -9.82 -3.76 1.50
CA THR A 180 -9.69 -4.75 2.57
C THR A 180 -8.57 -5.72 2.24
N ILE A 181 -7.63 -5.92 3.18
CA ILE A 181 -6.59 -6.95 3.11
C ILE A 181 -6.81 -7.92 4.27
N GLU A 182 -6.99 -9.19 3.96
CA GLU A 182 -7.20 -10.26 4.93
C GLU A 182 -6.15 -11.35 4.74
N GLY A 183 -5.63 -11.91 5.84
CA GLY A 183 -4.72 -13.05 5.85
C GLY A 183 -3.23 -12.71 5.70
N ALA A 184 -2.84 -11.48 5.34
CA ALA A 184 -1.44 -11.11 5.15
C ALA A 184 -0.59 -11.20 6.44
N ASN A 185 -1.19 -10.99 7.62
CA ASN A 185 -0.55 -11.14 8.93
C ASN A 185 -0.01 -12.56 9.16
N LYS A 186 -0.69 -13.58 8.63
CA LYS A 186 -0.27 -14.99 8.71
C LYS A 186 1.05 -15.25 7.98
N GLY A 187 1.39 -14.41 7.00
CA GLY A 187 2.63 -14.54 6.22
C GLY A 187 3.89 -14.14 6.98
N PHE A 188 3.77 -13.33 8.04
CA PHE A 188 4.93 -12.89 8.83
C PHE A 188 4.60 -12.45 10.26
N GLU A 189 3.59 -11.60 10.48
CA GLU A 189 3.42 -10.88 11.75
C GLU A 189 3.10 -11.80 12.91
N ASP A 190 2.31 -12.84 12.68
CA ASP A 190 1.83 -13.74 13.75
C ASP A 190 2.95 -14.56 14.36
N GLU A 191 3.91 -15.02 13.55
CA GLU A 191 5.01 -15.88 14.00
C GLU A 191 6.39 -15.25 13.85
N ARG A 192 6.48 -14.01 13.36
CA ARG A 192 7.74 -13.34 13.05
C ARG A 192 8.66 -14.14 12.11
N ARG A 193 8.06 -14.97 11.27
CA ARG A 193 8.73 -15.82 10.31
C ARG A 193 7.94 -15.85 9.00
N PHE A 194 8.61 -15.65 7.87
CA PHE A 194 7.97 -15.75 6.56
C PHE A 194 7.49 -17.19 6.30
N LYS A 195 6.22 -17.34 5.95
CA LYS A 195 5.60 -18.60 5.58
C LYS A 195 4.52 -18.39 4.51
N PRO A 196 4.21 -19.44 3.72
CA PRO A 196 3.10 -19.39 2.79
C PRO A 196 1.79 -19.02 3.49
N CYS A 197 0.98 -18.23 2.80
CA CYS A 197 -0.35 -17.89 3.28
C CYS A 197 -1.27 -17.53 2.10
N LYS A 198 -2.58 -17.59 2.36
CA LYS A 198 -3.60 -17.07 1.46
C LYS A 198 -3.96 -15.66 1.89
N VAL A 199 -4.11 -14.77 0.93
CA VAL A 199 -4.46 -13.37 1.15
C VAL A 199 -5.61 -13.01 0.24
N ARG A 200 -6.64 -12.41 0.80
CA ARG A 200 -7.77 -11.84 0.07
C ARG A 200 -7.65 -10.33 0.05
N VAL A 201 -7.84 -9.74 -1.13
CA VAL A 201 -7.85 -8.28 -1.33
C VAL A 201 -9.18 -7.91 -1.97
N VAL A 202 -9.94 -7.03 -1.31
CA VAL A 202 -11.23 -6.54 -1.83
C VAL A 202 -11.12 -5.04 -2.09
N PHE A 203 -11.41 -4.63 -3.31
CA PHE A 203 -11.56 -3.22 -3.68
C PHE A 203 -13.04 -2.84 -3.61
N GLY A 204 -13.39 -1.97 -2.67
CA GLY A 204 -14.72 -1.41 -2.53
C GLY A 204 -15.06 -0.42 -3.64
N LYS A 205 -16.31 0.01 -3.71
CA LYS A 205 -16.75 1.01 -4.70
C LYS A 205 -16.05 2.35 -4.47
N PRO A 206 -15.63 3.04 -5.55
CA PRO A 206 -15.05 4.37 -5.44
C PRO A 206 -16.05 5.37 -4.85
N ILE A 207 -15.60 6.15 -3.88
CA ILE A 207 -16.39 7.19 -3.23
C ILE A 207 -15.93 8.55 -3.76
N ASN A 208 -16.85 9.30 -4.35
CA ASN A 208 -16.58 10.65 -4.83
C ASN A 208 -16.84 11.66 -3.69
N PRO A 209 -15.83 12.36 -3.19
CA PRO A 209 -16.01 13.32 -2.10
C PRO A 209 -16.87 14.53 -2.46
N SER A 210 -17.03 14.81 -3.75
CA SER A 210 -17.84 15.93 -4.22
C SER A 210 -19.34 15.67 -4.15
N GLU A 211 -19.73 14.41 -3.98
CA GLU A 211 -21.12 13.96 -3.88
C GLU A 211 -21.57 13.81 -2.43
N LEU A 212 -20.64 13.98 -1.48
CA LEU A 212 -20.91 13.82 -0.06
C LEU A 212 -21.28 15.15 0.61
N SER A 213 -22.25 15.12 1.51
CA SER A 213 -22.57 16.21 2.43
C SER A 213 -21.40 16.49 3.40
N LYS A 214 -21.45 17.57 4.14
CA LYS A 214 -20.44 17.89 5.15
C LYS A 214 -20.44 16.84 6.28
N GLU A 215 -21.59 16.36 6.66
CA GLU A 215 -21.82 15.35 7.67
C GLU A 215 -21.21 14.01 7.24
N GLU A 216 -21.49 13.56 6.02
CA GLU A 216 -20.92 12.32 5.44
C GLU A 216 -19.39 12.40 5.30
N LEU A 217 -18.83 13.56 4.98
CA LEU A 217 -17.38 13.76 4.94
C LEU A 217 -16.73 13.62 6.33
N VAL A 218 -17.42 13.99 7.40
CA VAL A 218 -16.93 13.82 8.78
C VAL A 218 -16.94 12.34 9.16
N GLU A 219 -17.99 11.61 8.79
CA GLU A 219 -18.17 10.19 9.11
C GLU A 219 -17.44 9.24 8.13
N LEU A 220 -16.87 9.76 7.06
CA LEU A 220 -16.27 8.97 5.99
C LEU A 220 -15.22 7.96 6.49
N ALA A 221 -14.41 8.32 7.47
CA ALA A 221 -13.41 7.43 8.05
C ALA A 221 -14.04 6.23 8.76
N THR A 222 -15.13 6.47 9.48
CA THR A 222 -15.91 5.46 10.20
C THR A 222 -16.57 4.54 9.20
N SER A 223 -17.27 5.07 8.21
CA SER A 223 -17.95 4.31 7.17
C SER A 223 -17.01 3.40 6.39
N ILE A 224 -15.86 3.92 5.92
CA ILE A 224 -14.86 3.09 5.22
C ILE A 224 -14.31 2.00 6.15
N ARG A 225 -14.06 2.31 7.43
CA ARG A 225 -13.59 1.31 8.38
C ARG A 225 -14.62 0.20 8.61
N GLU A 226 -15.90 0.56 8.73
CA GLU A 226 -17.00 -0.39 8.89
C GLU A 226 -17.13 -1.31 7.68
N GLU A 227 -17.06 -0.78 6.46
CA GLU A 227 -17.02 -1.56 5.23
C GLU A 227 -15.87 -2.59 5.24
N ILE A 228 -14.66 -2.15 5.58
CA ILE A 228 -13.49 -3.04 5.68
C ILE A 228 -13.70 -4.13 6.73
N VAL A 229 -14.28 -3.80 7.89
CA VAL A 229 -14.55 -4.76 8.97
C VAL A 229 -15.63 -5.74 8.55
N MET A 230 -16.69 -5.31 7.86
CA MET A 230 -17.74 -6.18 7.32
C MET A 230 -17.17 -7.17 6.32
N ASN A 231 -16.36 -6.72 5.36
CA ASN A 231 -15.70 -7.58 4.39
C ASN A 231 -14.87 -8.71 5.03
N ILE A 232 -14.23 -8.46 6.18
CA ILE A 232 -13.48 -9.47 6.93
C ILE A 232 -14.43 -10.46 7.62
N LYS A 233 -15.52 -9.98 8.25
CA LYS A 233 -16.46 -10.82 9.00
C LYS A 233 -17.26 -11.77 8.13
N GLU A 234 -17.74 -11.28 6.99
CA GLU A 234 -18.57 -12.08 6.07
C GLU A 234 -17.85 -13.31 5.51
N ASN A 235 -16.53 -13.26 5.42
CA ASN A 235 -15.74 -14.33 4.82
C ASN A 235 -14.82 -15.06 5.81
N GLY A 236 -14.69 -14.57 7.05
CA GLY A 236 -13.81 -15.14 8.07
C GLY A 236 -14.21 -16.55 8.56
N LEU A 237 -15.45 -16.98 8.30
CA LEU A 237 -15.94 -18.33 8.66
C LEU A 237 -15.52 -19.41 7.65
N ASN A 238 -15.22 -19.07 6.40
CA ASN A 238 -14.96 -20.05 5.34
C ASN A 238 -13.47 -20.30 5.04
N TRP A 239 -12.54 -19.55 5.63
CA TRP A 239 -11.11 -19.62 5.31
C TRP A 239 -10.27 -20.41 6.32
N CYS A 240 -10.84 -20.78 7.49
CA CYS A 240 -10.11 -21.48 8.55
C CYS A 240 -10.10 -23.00 8.42
N ASP A 241 -10.94 -23.63 7.59
CA ASP A 241 -11.19 -25.07 7.64
C ASP A 241 -10.63 -25.93 6.51
N ASN A 242 -9.74 -25.42 5.66
CA ASN A 242 -9.05 -26.25 4.67
C ASN A 242 -7.54 -26.29 4.89
N SER A 243 -7.10 -26.66 6.09
CA SER A 243 -5.73 -27.12 6.35
C SER A 243 -5.78 -28.64 6.58
N ILE A 244 -5.55 -29.37 5.51
CA ILE A 244 -4.98 -30.72 5.56
C ILE A 244 -3.53 -30.61 5.13
#